data_222a5013740c69009fd704666595c2f0
#
_entry.id   222a5013740c69009fd704666595c2f0
#
_cell.length_a   1.000
_cell.length_b   1.000
_cell.length_c   1.000
_cell.angle_alpha   90.00
_cell.angle_beta   90.00
_cell.angle_gamma   90.00
#
_symmetry.space_group_name_H-M   'P 1'
#
loop_
_entity.id
_entity.type
_entity.pdbx_description
1 polymer ?
#
loop_
_entity_poly.entity_id
_entity_poly.type
_entity_poly.pdbx_seq_one_letter_code
_entity_poly.pdbx_strand_id
1 'polypeptide(L)'
;RQMCIRDRSIAEIDEEMIQKLLSWQQNGGISTTDEFHKCSREMQREIVDFISDFELYDEIEVNGQKFVLVHAGLGNFMPNKELWKYELNDLIWERPDCEKCYYSDKFVITGHTPTMLIENNPRPGYIYKKNNHIAIDCGCGFRGGRLGCLRLEDMEEFYVDSEE
;
A
#
# COMPACT_ATOMS: atom_id res chain seq x y z
N ARG A 1 4.44 7.04 -16.25
CA ARG A 1 5.90 7.08 -16.41
C ARG A 1 6.46 7.91 -15.26
N GLN A 2 6.84 7.28 -14.16
CA GLN A 2 7.70 7.93 -13.16
C GLN A 2 9.08 8.12 -13.83
N MET A 3 9.35 9.33 -14.24
CA MET A 3 10.66 9.68 -14.78
C MET A 3 11.65 9.72 -13.62
N CYS A 4 12.69 8.89 -13.68
CA CYS A 4 13.73 8.79 -12.65
C CYS A 4 14.39 10.18 -12.46
N ILE A 5 14.37 10.70 -11.24
CA ILE A 5 14.94 12.01 -10.85
C ILE A 5 16.42 12.13 -11.25
N ARG A 6 17.09 11.01 -11.44
CA ARG A 6 18.55 10.93 -11.68
C ARG A 6 18.99 11.35 -13.08
N ASP A 7 18.10 11.35 -14.07
CA ASP A 7 18.42 11.72 -15.45
C ASP A 7 18.09 13.20 -15.78
N ARG A 8 17.53 13.93 -14.80
CA ARG A 8 17.24 15.35 -14.96
C ARG A 8 18.40 16.21 -14.45
N SER A 9 18.70 17.29 -15.17
CA SER A 9 19.60 18.33 -14.67
C SER A 9 18.98 19.01 -13.44
N ILE A 10 19.81 19.59 -12.57
CA ILE A 10 19.34 20.35 -11.38
C ILE A 10 18.35 21.46 -11.78
N ALA A 11 18.44 21.97 -13.01
CA ALA A 11 17.54 22.99 -13.57
C ALA A 11 16.12 22.47 -13.88
N GLU A 12 15.89 21.13 -13.86
CA GLU A 12 14.60 20.49 -14.13
C GLU A 12 13.86 20.06 -12.85
N ILE A 13 14.44 20.33 -11.68
CA ILE A 13 13.81 20.04 -10.38
C ILE A 13 12.81 21.16 -10.09
N ASP A 14 11.53 20.85 -10.16
CA ASP A 14 10.45 21.76 -9.81
C ASP A 14 10.07 21.63 -8.32
N GLU A 15 9.21 22.52 -7.86
CA GLU A 15 8.76 22.58 -6.47
C GLU A 15 7.99 21.30 -6.06
N GLU A 16 7.21 20.73 -6.96
CA GLU A 16 6.46 19.49 -6.73
C GLU A 16 7.42 18.31 -6.48
N MET A 17 8.50 18.23 -7.23
CA MET A 17 9.52 17.19 -7.05
C MET A 17 10.27 17.34 -5.72
N ILE A 18 10.57 18.58 -5.31
CA ILE A 18 11.17 18.86 -4.00
C ILE A 18 10.24 18.40 -2.88
N GLN A 19 8.94 18.69 -2.96
CA GLN A 19 7.97 18.25 -1.97
C GLN A 19 7.86 16.72 -1.89
N LYS A 20 7.89 16.03 -3.04
CA LYS A 20 7.92 14.55 -3.08
C LYS A 20 9.17 13.98 -2.42
N LEU A 21 10.33 14.57 -2.65
CA LEU A 21 11.58 14.16 -2.00
C LEU A 21 11.55 14.38 -0.49
N LEU A 22 11.06 15.53 -0.04
CA LEU A 22 10.94 15.83 1.39
C LEU A 22 9.97 14.85 2.06
N SER A 23 8.82 14.58 1.44
CA SER A 23 7.86 13.58 1.93
C SER A 23 8.49 12.18 1.98
N TRP A 24 9.22 11.77 0.95
CA TRP A 24 9.97 10.51 0.93
C TRP A 24 10.94 10.39 2.10
N GLN A 25 11.71 11.44 2.36
CA GLN A 25 12.67 11.48 3.48
C GLN A 25 11.97 11.38 4.85
N GLN A 26 10.89 12.12 5.04
CA GLN A 26 10.10 12.11 6.28
C GLN A 26 9.47 10.74 6.58
N ASN A 27 9.16 9.98 5.54
CA ASN A 27 8.57 8.63 5.63
C ASN A 27 9.64 7.51 5.63
N GLY A 28 10.89 7.81 6.01
CA GLY A 28 11.93 6.80 6.20
C GLY A 28 12.72 6.45 4.93
N GLY A 29 12.52 7.16 3.81
CA GLY A 29 13.18 6.90 2.53
C GLY A 29 14.70 7.12 2.53
N ILE A 30 15.27 7.75 3.57
CA ILE A 30 16.71 8.03 3.64
C ILE A 30 17.52 6.72 3.63
N SER A 31 17.16 5.75 4.48
CA SER A 31 17.87 4.47 4.55
C SER A 31 17.83 3.71 3.22
N THR A 32 16.66 3.69 2.56
CA THR A 32 16.50 3.08 1.23
C THR A 32 17.35 3.78 0.19
N THR A 33 17.42 5.12 0.23
CA THR A 33 18.25 5.91 -0.69
C THR A 33 19.73 5.63 -0.46
N ASP A 34 20.17 5.53 0.78
CA ASP A 34 21.56 5.25 1.13
C ASP A 34 21.99 3.85 0.67
N GLU A 35 21.15 2.84 0.84
CA GLU A 35 21.42 1.48 0.34
C GLU A 35 21.40 1.44 -1.20
N PHE A 36 20.45 2.10 -1.84
CA PHE A 36 20.39 2.21 -3.29
C PHE A 36 21.66 2.85 -3.89
N HIS A 37 22.21 3.88 -3.24
CA HIS A 37 23.44 4.53 -3.69
C HIS A 37 24.69 3.65 -3.55
N LYS A 38 24.69 2.64 -2.68
CA LYS A 38 25.78 1.66 -2.56
C LYS A 38 25.77 0.62 -3.68
N CYS A 39 24.66 0.43 -4.36
CA CYS A 39 24.51 -0.49 -5.46
C CYS A 39 25.29 -0.04 -6.71
N SER A 40 25.74 -0.98 -7.53
CA SER A 40 26.28 -0.67 -8.86
C SER A 40 25.22 0.04 -9.74
N ARG A 41 25.66 0.76 -10.77
CA ARG A 41 24.71 1.40 -11.70
C ARG A 41 23.80 0.40 -12.42
N GLU A 42 24.29 -0.79 -12.69
CA GLU A 42 23.53 -1.88 -13.28
C GLU A 42 22.42 -2.34 -12.34
N MET A 43 22.76 -2.67 -11.08
CA MET A 43 21.80 -3.02 -10.03
C MET A 43 20.76 -1.91 -9.79
N GLN A 44 21.18 -0.66 -9.80
CA GLN A 44 20.25 0.48 -9.64
C GLN A 44 19.20 0.55 -10.77
N ARG A 45 19.59 0.21 -12.02
CA ARG A 45 18.65 0.13 -13.14
C ARG A 45 17.69 -1.05 -12.97
N GLU A 46 18.21 -2.22 -12.64
CA GLU A 46 17.41 -3.41 -12.38
C GLU A 46 16.36 -3.18 -11.28
N ILE A 47 16.74 -2.50 -10.18
CA ILE A 47 15.82 -2.14 -9.09
C ILE A 47 14.72 -1.19 -9.60
N VAL A 48 15.09 -0.17 -10.37
CA VAL A 48 14.12 0.81 -10.91
C VAL A 48 13.17 0.12 -11.89
N ASP A 49 13.70 -0.71 -12.79
CA ASP A 49 12.90 -1.45 -13.76
C ASP A 49 11.93 -2.40 -13.03
N PHE A 50 12.41 -3.15 -12.03
CA PHE A 50 11.60 -4.04 -11.21
C PHE A 50 10.45 -3.30 -10.48
N ILE A 51 10.73 -2.15 -9.85
CA ILE A 51 9.69 -1.35 -9.17
C ILE A 51 8.70 -0.76 -10.17
N SER A 52 9.16 -0.44 -11.38
CA SER A 52 8.29 0.14 -12.43
C SER A 52 7.28 -0.85 -12.98
N ASP A 53 7.52 -2.14 -12.80
CA ASP A 53 6.62 -3.24 -13.18
C ASP A 53 5.58 -3.58 -12.10
N PHE A 54 5.61 -2.90 -10.94
CA PHE A 54 4.64 -3.16 -9.87
C PHE A 54 3.25 -2.68 -10.27
N GLU A 55 2.28 -3.58 -10.09
CA GLU A 55 0.88 -3.25 -10.24
C GLU A 55 0.38 -2.40 -9.06
N LEU A 56 -0.47 -1.44 -9.34
CA LEU A 56 -1.05 -0.55 -8.32
C LEU A 56 -2.23 -1.19 -7.59
N TYR A 57 -2.87 -2.15 -8.21
CA TYR A 57 -3.99 -2.95 -7.70
C TYR A 57 -4.04 -4.28 -8.42
N ASP A 58 -4.78 -5.23 -7.87
CA ASP A 58 -5.12 -6.47 -8.53
C ASP A 58 -6.60 -6.83 -8.28
N GLU A 59 -7.24 -7.50 -9.23
CA GLU A 59 -8.59 -8.04 -9.10
C GLU A 59 -8.51 -9.56 -9.28
N ILE A 60 -8.83 -10.28 -8.23
CA ILE A 60 -8.78 -11.74 -8.24
C ILE A 60 -10.13 -12.35 -7.83
N GLU A 61 -10.36 -13.58 -8.23
CA GLU A 61 -11.50 -14.37 -7.80
C GLU A 61 -11.02 -15.70 -7.21
N VAL A 62 -11.47 -16.00 -5.98
CA VAL A 62 -11.13 -17.23 -5.26
C VAL A 62 -12.44 -17.86 -4.80
N ASN A 63 -12.71 -19.10 -5.23
CA ASN A 63 -13.91 -19.85 -4.88
C ASN A 63 -15.23 -19.10 -5.19
N GLY A 64 -15.26 -18.30 -6.28
CA GLY A 64 -16.41 -17.49 -6.67
C GLY A 64 -16.57 -16.18 -5.89
N GLN A 65 -15.69 -15.90 -4.94
CA GLN A 65 -15.62 -14.61 -4.23
C GLN A 65 -14.61 -13.70 -4.90
N LYS A 66 -15.01 -12.46 -5.19
CA LYS A 66 -14.15 -11.45 -5.83
C LYS A 66 -13.47 -10.57 -4.79
N PHE A 67 -12.22 -10.21 -5.10
CA PHE A 67 -11.38 -9.34 -4.27
C PHE A 67 -10.71 -8.28 -5.12
N VAL A 68 -10.61 -7.08 -4.58
CA VAL A 68 -9.75 -6.00 -5.06
C VAL A 68 -8.61 -5.88 -4.05
N LEU A 69 -7.38 -6.06 -4.51
CA LEU A 69 -6.17 -5.89 -3.70
C LEU A 69 -5.58 -4.53 -4.02
N VAL A 70 -5.35 -3.69 -3.02
CA VAL A 70 -4.77 -2.36 -3.20
C VAL A 70 -3.92 -2.01 -1.99
N HIS A 71 -2.82 -1.24 -2.19
CA HIS A 71 -1.88 -0.96 -1.10
C HIS A 71 -2.52 -0.19 0.06
N ALA A 72 -3.13 0.97 -0.19
CA ALA A 72 -3.66 1.84 0.88
C ALA A 72 -5.18 1.87 0.91
N GLY A 73 -5.83 2.28 -0.15
CA GLY A 73 -7.28 2.42 -0.20
C GLY A 73 -7.80 2.73 -1.59
N LEU A 74 -9.04 3.22 -1.66
CA LEU A 74 -9.68 3.73 -2.86
C LEU A 74 -10.08 5.18 -2.61
N GLY A 75 -9.11 6.09 -2.69
CA GLY A 75 -9.34 7.52 -2.55
C GLY A 75 -10.30 8.06 -3.61
N ASN A 76 -11.07 9.08 -3.28
CA ASN A 76 -12.05 9.64 -4.23
C ASN A 76 -12.97 8.58 -4.86
N PHE A 77 -13.37 7.60 -4.04
CA PHE A 77 -14.16 6.46 -4.49
C PHE A 77 -15.51 6.87 -5.08
N MET A 78 -15.79 6.33 -6.27
CA MET A 78 -17.11 6.38 -6.91
C MET A 78 -17.50 4.96 -7.35
N PRO A 79 -18.76 4.50 -7.12
CA PRO A 79 -19.17 3.11 -7.36
C PRO A 79 -18.91 2.58 -8.78
N ASN A 80 -18.95 3.46 -9.78
CA ASN A 80 -18.78 3.11 -11.20
C ASN A 80 -17.42 3.54 -11.77
N LYS A 81 -16.49 4.01 -10.93
CA LYS A 81 -15.14 4.37 -11.36
C LYS A 81 -14.30 3.11 -11.50
N GLU A 82 -13.81 2.86 -12.69
CA GLU A 82 -12.93 1.73 -12.99
C GLU A 82 -11.58 1.92 -12.31
N LEU A 83 -10.95 0.85 -11.81
CA LEU A 83 -9.72 0.93 -11.00
C LEU A 83 -8.56 1.61 -11.75
N TRP A 84 -8.42 1.39 -13.03
CA TRP A 84 -7.38 2.02 -13.85
C TRP A 84 -7.52 3.55 -14.03
N LYS A 85 -8.65 4.14 -13.59
CA LYS A 85 -8.90 5.59 -13.61
C LYS A 85 -8.54 6.29 -12.30
N TYR A 86 -8.12 5.54 -11.28
CA TYR A 86 -7.68 6.13 -10.03
C TYR A 86 -6.28 6.72 -10.17
N GLU A 87 -6.06 7.84 -9.51
CA GLU A 87 -4.73 8.42 -9.41
C GLU A 87 -3.86 7.60 -8.48
N LEU A 88 -2.53 7.68 -8.68
CA LEU A 88 -1.56 6.94 -7.87
C LEU A 88 -1.81 7.14 -6.36
N ASN A 89 -1.99 8.40 -5.93
CA ASN A 89 -2.20 8.73 -4.52
C ASN A 89 -3.50 8.14 -3.94
N ASP A 90 -4.55 7.99 -4.76
CA ASP A 90 -5.81 7.37 -4.35
C ASP A 90 -5.60 5.89 -3.92
N LEU A 91 -4.61 5.21 -4.51
CA LEU A 91 -4.37 3.77 -4.32
C LEU A 91 -3.26 3.46 -3.32
N ILE A 92 -2.22 4.31 -3.23
CA ILE A 92 -1.03 4.00 -2.42
C ILE A 92 -0.88 4.84 -1.16
N TRP A 93 -1.71 5.89 -0.99
CA TRP A 93 -1.55 6.84 0.13
C TRP A 93 -2.83 7.13 0.90
N GLU A 94 -3.97 7.16 0.22
CA GLU A 94 -5.24 7.52 0.83
C GLU A 94 -5.72 6.42 1.78
N ARG A 95 -6.03 6.82 3.02
CA ARG A 95 -6.51 5.88 4.04
C ARG A 95 -7.94 5.44 3.76
N PRO A 96 -8.24 4.14 3.91
CA PRO A 96 -9.57 3.63 3.67
C PRO A 96 -10.55 4.09 4.76
N ASP A 97 -11.78 4.37 4.36
CA ASP A 97 -12.89 4.53 5.28
C ASP A 97 -13.52 3.16 5.57
N CYS A 98 -13.22 2.62 6.75
CA CYS A 98 -13.71 1.29 7.15
C CYS A 98 -15.22 1.26 7.45
N GLU A 99 -15.87 2.41 7.59
CA GLU A 99 -17.32 2.49 7.76
C GLU A 99 -18.06 2.40 6.42
N LYS A 100 -17.34 2.54 5.31
CA LYS A 100 -17.89 2.53 3.97
C LYS A 100 -17.87 1.12 3.37
N CYS A 101 -19.00 0.73 2.74
CA CYS A 101 -19.02 -0.40 1.85
C CYS A 101 -18.66 0.09 0.44
N TYR A 102 -17.45 -0.24 -0.04
CA TYR A 102 -17.00 0.16 -1.37
C TYR A 102 -17.77 -0.57 -2.47
N TYR A 103 -17.87 -1.89 -2.37
CA TYR A 103 -18.58 -2.73 -3.32
C TYR A 103 -19.50 -3.71 -2.58
N SER A 104 -20.66 -4.00 -3.15
CA SER A 104 -21.61 -4.95 -2.57
C SER A 104 -21.32 -6.40 -2.95
N ASP A 105 -20.55 -6.64 -4.02
CA ASP A 105 -20.31 -7.92 -4.66
C ASP A 105 -18.85 -8.41 -4.57
N LYS A 106 -17.95 -7.60 -4.02
CA LYS A 106 -16.54 -7.95 -3.84
C LYS A 106 -15.95 -7.32 -2.58
N PHE A 107 -14.90 -7.94 -2.05
CA PHE A 107 -14.11 -7.38 -0.95
C PHE A 107 -13.02 -6.45 -1.46
N VAL A 108 -12.70 -5.41 -0.68
CA VAL A 108 -11.49 -4.59 -0.86
C VAL A 108 -10.49 -4.96 0.24
N ILE A 109 -9.28 -5.36 -0.13
CA ILE A 109 -8.21 -5.70 0.82
C ILE A 109 -7.16 -4.60 0.77
N THR A 110 -6.83 -4.04 1.94
CA THR A 110 -5.87 -2.92 2.07
C THR A 110 -4.81 -3.20 3.14
N GLY A 111 -3.64 -2.61 2.95
CA GLY A 111 -2.57 -2.48 3.93
C GLY A 111 -2.37 -1.03 4.39
N HIS A 112 -1.13 -0.57 4.49
CA HIS A 112 -0.69 0.82 4.71
C HIS A 112 -1.16 1.48 6.01
N THR A 113 -2.40 1.30 6.39
CA THR A 113 -2.94 1.85 7.64
C THR A 113 -2.98 0.73 8.69
N PRO A 114 -2.07 0.76 9.67
CA PRO A 114 -2.05 -0.26 10.71
C PRO A 114 -3.40 -0.38 11.41
N THR A 115 -3.90 -1.59 11.54
CA THR A 115 -5.23 -1.88 12.11
C THR A 115 -5.38 -1.41 13.55
N MET A 116 -4.26 -1.18 14.26
CA MET A 116 -4.25 -0.56 15.58
C MET A 116 -4.64 0.91 15.57
N LEU A 117 -4.60 1.57 14.42
CA LEU A 117 -4.99 2.97 14.23
C LEU A 117 -6.42 3.13 13.71
N ILE A 118 -7.09 2.02 13.39
CA ILE A 118 -8.49 2.05 12.94
C ILE A 118 -9.40 2.30 14.14
N GLU A 119 -10.16 3.39 14.06
CA GLU A 119 -11.10 3.78 15.09
C GLU A 119 -12.18 2.71 15.28
N ASN A 120 -12.53 2.42 16.54
CA ASN A 120 -13.51 1.38 16.91
C ASN A 120 -13.15 -0.06 16.49
N ASN A 121 -11.89 -0.35 16.17
CA ASN A 121 -11.44 -1.71 15.93
C ASN A 121 -11.48 -2.51 17.27
N PRO A 122 -12.28 -3.59 17.37
CA PRO A 122 -12.37 -4.38 18.61
C PRO A 122 -11.11 -5.21 18.92
N ARG A 123 -10.23 -5.42 17.90
CA ARG A 123 -8.98 -6.19 18.03
C ARG A 123 -7.82 -5.44 17.37
N PRO A 124 -7.31 -4.32 17.94
CA PRO A 124 -6.20 -3.58 17.37
C PRO A 124 -4.98 -4.49 17.12
N GLY A 125 -4.32 -4.33 15.96
CA GLY A 125 -3.17 -5.13 15.55
C GLY A 125 -3.51 -6.53 15.00
N TYR A 126 -4.76 -6.82 14.75
CA TYR A 126 -5.23 -8.00 14.00
C TYR A 126 -5.97 -7.58 12.73
N ILE A 127 -6.12 -8.50 11.78
CA ILE A 127 -6.88 -8.26 10.56
C ILE A 127 -8.28 -7.76 10.95
N TYR A 128 -8.71 -6.67 10.33
CA TYR A 128 -9.99 -6.04 10.60
C TYR A 128 -10.91 -6.17 9.39
N LYS A 129 -12.10 -6.70 9.61
CA LYS A 129 -13.10 -6.96 8.55
C LYS A 129 -14.38 -6.22 8.85
N LYS A 130 -14.82 -5.34 7.95
CA LYS A 130 -16.09 -4.61 8.07
C LYS A 130 -16.56 -4.14 6.69
N ASN A 131 -17.86 -4.21 6.43
CA ASN A 131 -18.50 -3.64 5.22
C ASN A 131 -17.83 -4.05 3.89
N ASN A 132 -17.51 -5.34 3.73
CA ASN A 132 -16.75 -5.87 2.58
C ASN A 132 -15.36 -5.22 2.40
N HIS A 133 -14.82 -4.63 3.46
CA HIS A 133 -13.44 -4.16 3.52
C HIS A 133 -12.65 -5.01 4.51
N ILE A 134 -11.41 -5.32 4.16
CA ILE A 134 -10.47 -6.12 4.95
C ILE A 134 -9.15 -5.37 5.03
N ALA A 135 -8.81 -4.86 6.22
CA ALA A 135 -7.52 -4.24 6.49
C ALA A 135 -6.57 -5.29 7.07
N ILE A 136 -5.44 -5.54 6.40
CA ILE A 136 -4.50 -6.60 6.77
C ILE A 136 -3.18 -6.11 7.35
N ASP A 137 -2.94 -4.80 7.43
CA ASP A 137 -1.74 -4.24 8.06
C ASP A 137 -1.84 -4.36 9.59
N CYS A 138 -1.27 -5.42 10.13
CA CYS A 138 -1.26 -5.67 11.58
C CYS A 138 -0.10 -4.94 12.30
N GLY A 139 0.58 -4.01 11.62
CA GLY A 139 1.60 -3.14 12.20
C GLY A 139 2.95 -3.81 12.47
N CYS A 140 3.37 -4.76 11.62
CA CYS A 140 4.62 -5.53 11.80
C CYS A 140 5.87 -4.66 12.04
N GLY A 141 5.91 -3.45 11.44
CA GLY A 141 7.02 -2.49 11.64
C GLY A 141 6.94 -1.68 12.93
N PHE A 142 5.93 -1.89 13.77
CA PHE A 142 5.73 -1.16 15.02
C PHE A 142 5.92 -2.09 16.22
N ARG A 143 6.38 -1.50 17.34
CA ARG A 143 6.51 -2.25 18.59
C ARG A 143 5.16 -2.80 19.04
N GLY A 144 5.11 -4.11 19.28
CA GLY A 144 3.88 -4.83 19.63
C GLY A 144 2.94 -5.11 18.45
N GLY A 145 3.39 -4.82 17.22
CA GLY A 145 2.70 -5.22 16.00
C GLY A 145 2.99 -6.67 15.62
N ARG A 146 2.44 -7.12 14.51
CA ARG A 146 2.61 -8.48 13.99
C ARG A 146 2.50 -8.51 12.47
N LEU A 147 3.05 -9.55 11.87
CA LEU A 147 2.77 -9.89 10.49
C LEU A 147 1.45 -10.65 10.43
N GLY A 148 0.47 -10.12 9.70
CA GLY A 148 -0.79 -10.79 9.42
C GLY A 148 -0.81 -11.38 8.01
N CYS A 149 -1.39 -12.55 7.85
CA CYS A 149 -1.65 -13.18 6.57
C CYS A 149 -3.10 -13.68 6.53
N LEU A 150 -3.79 -13.44 5.42
CA LEU A 150 -5.15 -13.90 5.18
C LEU A 150 -5.14 -14.89 4.02
N ARG A 151 -5.60 -16.12 4.26
CA ARG A 151 -5.84 -17.09 3.20
C ARG A 151 -7.23 -16.88 2.62
N LEU A 152 -7.32 -16.62 1.32
CA LEU A 152 -8.58 -16.20 0.70
C LEU A 152 -9.54 -17.36 0.42
N GLU A 153 -9.06 -18.59 0.36
CA GLU A 153 -9.85 -19.78 0.08
C GLU A 153 -10.90 -20.08 1.17
N ASP A 154 -10.59 -19.75 2.41
CA ASP A 154 -11.41 -20.03 3.59
C ASP A 154 -11.43 -18.89 4.61
N MET A 155 -10.76 -17.76 4.28
CA MET A 155 -10.67 -16.57 5.11
C MET A 155 -9.97 -16.81 6.46
N GLU A 156 -9.08 -17.83 6.54
CA GLU A 156 -8.29 -18.13 7.73
C GLU A 156 -7.16 -17.12 7.90
N GLU A 157 -6.97 -16.69 9.15
CA GLU A 157 -6.00 -15.67 9.54
C GLU A 157 -4.80 -16.32 10.22
N PHE A 158 -3.59 -15.94 9.81
CA PHE A 158 -2.33 -16.39 10.39
C PHE A 158 -1.55 -15.18 10.88
N TYR A 159 -0.82 -15.36 12.00
CA TYR A 159 -0.09 -14.27 12.61
C TYR A 159 1.29 -14.72 13.09
N VAL A 160 2.28 -13.81 12.94
CA VAL A 160 3.59 -13.92 13.55
C VAL A 160 3.83 -12.63 14.33
N ASP A 161 4.02 -12.73 15.63
CA ASP A 161 4.33 -11.57 16.48
C ASP A 161 5.74 -11.05 16.14
N SER A 162 5.92 -9.72 16.19
CA SER A 162 7.25 -9.13 16.08
C SER A 162 8.08 -9.56 17.30
N GLU A 163 9.32 -10.00 17.08
CA GLU A 163 10.27 -10.17 18.18
C GLU A 163 10.55 -8.82 18.84
N GLU A 164 10.57 -8.77 20.17
CA GLU A 164 10.83 -7.55 20.96
C GLU A 164 12.25 -6.98 20.77
#